data_6866c212415f242165c0c9a9661e7d71
#
_entry.id   6866c212415f242165c0c9a9661e7d71
#
_cell.length_a   1.000
_cell.length_b   1.000
_cell.length_c   1.000
_cell.angle_alpha   90.00
_cell.angle_beta   90.00
_cell.angle_gamma   90.00
#
_symmetry.space_group_name_H-M   'P 1'
#
loop_
_entity.id
_entity.type
_entity.pdbx_description
1 polymer ?
#
loop_
_entity_poly.entity_id
_entity_poly.type
_entity_poly.pdbx_seq_one_letter_code
_entity_poly.pdbx_strand_id
1 'polypeptide(L)'
;MMESIHTVEPVSPAAPWLGGKRNLAKRLIARIEAVPHTLYAEPFVGMGGVFLRRTQVPRAEVINDLNREVATFFRILQRHYVPFMEMMRFQLTTRAEFERLTKTDPDTLTDLERAARFLYLQRTAFGGKPSGQNFGVSPDRPGRFDITKLGPMLEDLHTRLSAVTIECLPYAEFITRYDRPGALFYLDPPYWGSESDYGKELFSRADFERLRDLLKGLEGRFIMSLNDTAGVRETFQDFEIEAVETSYSVGKKPGSRGRVGEVIISG
;
A
#
# COMPACT_ATOMS: atom_id res chain seq x y z
N MET A 1 -27.45 3.21 18.35
CA MET A 1 -26.99 1.82 18.24
C MET A 1 -25.53 1.89 17.82
N MET A 2 -24.60 1.46 18.68
CA MET A 2 -23.19 1.31 18.29
C MET A 2 -23.16 0.24 17.20
N GLU A 3 -22.82 0.63 15.97
CA GLU A 3 -22.70 -0.27 14.83
C GLU A 3 -21.54 -1.23 15.09
N SER A 4 -21.78 -2.51 14.84
CA SER A 4 -20.86 -3.59 15.18
C SER A 4 -19.55 -3.48 14.42
N ILE A 5 -18.48 -3.16 15.12
CA ILE A 5 -17.12 -3.39 14.65
C ILE A 5 -16.91 -4.92 14.64
N HIS A 6 -16.50 -5.47 13.51
CA HIS A 6 -16.14 -6.87 13.40
C HIS A 6 -14.64 -7.06 13.62
N THR A 7 -14.26 -8.14 14.30
CA THR A 7 -12.84 -8.51 14.44
C THR A 7 -12.45 -9.42 13.28
N VAL A 8 -11.25 -9.20 12.72
CA VAL A 8 -10.65 -10.01 11.66
C VAL A 8 -9.22 -10.38 12.02
N GLU A 9 -8.76 -11.51 11.49
CA GLU A 9 -7.37 -11.89 11.61
C GLU A 9 -6.49 -11.01 10.70
N PRO A 10 -5.36 -10.49 11.21
CA PRO A 10 -4.45 -9.68 10.42
C PRO A 10 -3.72 -10.53 9.36
N VAL A 11 -3.63 -10.00 8.15
CA VAL A 11 -2.98 -10.66 7.02
C VAL A 11 -1.71 -9.93 6.63
N SER A 12 -0.72 -10.67 6.17
CA SER A 12 0.53 -10.08 5.65
C SER A 12 0.38 -9.71 4.17
N PRO A 13 0.97 -8.57 3.73
CA PRO A 13 1.04 -8.24 2.30
C PRO A 13 1.71 -9.33 1.48
N ALA A 14 1.19 -9.63 0.28
CA ALA A 14 1.72 -10.66 -0.61
C ALA A 14 3.15 -10.38 -1.10
N ALA A 15 3.58 -9.14 -1.15
CA ALA A 15 4.91 -8.75 -1.59
C ALA A 15 5.44 -7.54 -0.80
N PRO A 16 6.76 -7.33 -0.77
CA PRO A 16 7.32 -6.10 -0.22
C PRO A 16 6.92 -4.90 -1.06
N TRP A 17 6.80 -3.74 -0.42
CA TRP A 17 6.48 -2.46 -1.06
C TRP A 17 7.43 -1.38 -0.58
N LEU A 18 7.88 -0.51 -1.50
CA LEU A 18 8.70 0.66 -1.14
C LEU A 18 7.89 1.55 -0.19
N GLY A 19 8.50 2.03 0.89
CA GLY A 19 7.77 2.80 1.91
C GLY A 19 6.81 1.99 2.78
N GLY A 20 6.76 0.65 2.62
CA GLY A 20 5.84 -0.21 3.39
C GLY A 20 5.99 -0.02 4.90
N LYS A 21 4.89 0.17 5.60
CA LYS A 21 4.79 0.61 7.01
C LYS A 21 5.03 -0.49 8.06
N ARG A 22 5.81 -1.54 7.73
CA ARG A 22 5.98 -2.69 8.64
C ARG A 22 6.35 -2.28 10.07
N ASN A 23 7.26 -1.32 10.22
CA ASN A 23 7.77 -0.90 11.54
C ASN A 23 6.82 0.07 12.24
N LEU A 24 6.01 0.81 11.49
CA LEU A 24 5.07 1.80 12.01
C LEU A 24 3.63 1.28 12.10
N ALA A 25 3.33 0.17 11.41
CA ALA A 25 1.97 -0.36 11.29
C ALA A 25 1.26 -0.52 12.64
N LYS A 26 1.91 -1.11 13.64
CA LYS A 26 1.31 -1.30 14.97
C LYS A 26 0.84 0.01 15.61
N ARG A 27 1.64 1.08 15.48
CA ARG A 27 1.31 2.40 16.03
C ARG A 27 0.19 3.08 15.25
N LEU A 28 0.26 3.01 13.91
CA LEU A 28 -0.79 3.54 13.03
C LEU A 28 -2.12 2.84 13.27
N ILE A 29 -2.13 1.51 13.33
CA ILE A 29 -3.33 0.71 13.59
C ILE A 29 -3.95 1.06 14.94
N ALA A 30 -3.14 1.17 15.99
CA ALA A 30 -3.65 1.57 17.31
C ALA A 30 -4.31 2.96 17.28
N ARG A 31 -3.80 3.91 16.49
CA ARG A 31 -4.41 5.22 16.30
C ARG A 31 -5.69 5.17 15.47
N ILE A 32 -5.68 4.39 14.38
CA ILE A 32 -6.85 4.18 13.53
C ILE A 32 -8.00 3.58 14.35
N GLU A 33 -7.71 2.54 15.12
CA GLU A 33 -8.70 1.82 15.93
C GLU A 33 -9.20 2.65 17.13
N ALA A 34 -8.44 3.65 17.58
CA ALA A 34 -8.88 4.59 18.61
C ALA A 34 -9.86 5.66 18.12
N VAL A 35 -9.96 5.89 16.80
CA VAL A 35 -10.90 6.86 16.21
C VAL A 35 -12.19 6.13 15.86
N PRO A 36 -13.35 6.48 16.45
CA PRO A 36 -14.64 5.90 16.04
C PRO A 36 -14.95 6.23 14.58
N HIS A 37 -15.21 5.20 13.78
CA HIS A 37 -15.55 5.36 12.36
C HIS A 37 -16.46 4.24 11.86
N THR A 38 -17.25 4.51 10.85
CA THR A 38 -18.16 3.58 10.18
C THR A 38 -17.68 3.21 8.78
N LEU A 39 -16.79 4.03 8.23
CA LEU A 39 -16.10 3.80 6.96
C LEU A 39 -14.60 3.99 7.17
N TYR A 40 -13.82 3.01 6.73
CA TYR A 40 -12.37 3.15 6.57
C TYR A 40 -12.01 3.26 5.09
N ALA A 41 -11.20 4.25 4.74
CA ALA A 41 -10.79 4.52 3.37
C ALA A 41 -9.26 4.73 3.26
N GLU A 42 -8.60 4.05 2.32
CA GLU A 42 -7.15 4.14 2.12
C GLU A 42 -6.84 4.54 0.65
N PRO A 43 -6.58 5.85 0.36
CA PRO A 43 -6.37 6.36 -0.99
C PRO A 43 -5.08 5.88 -1.67
N PHE A 44 -4.06 5.49 -0.89
CA PHE A 44 -2.72 5.08 -1.33
C PHE A 44 -2.38 3.72 -0.72
N VAL A 45 -3.10 2.66 -1.10
CA VAL A 45 -3.01 1.38 -0.40
C VAL A 45 -1.70 0.63 -0.65
N GLY A 46 -1.05 0.81 -1.80
CA GLY A 46 0.11 0.02 -2.20
C GLY A 46 -0.15 -1.47 -2.04
N MET A 47 0.70 -2.18 -1.30
CA MET A 47 0.49 -3.59 -0.99
C MET A 47 -0.31 -3.84 0.30
N GLY A 48 -1.04 -2.84 0.79
CA GLY A 48 -1.92 -2.97 1.96
C GLY A 48 -1.18 -3.05 3.30
N GLY A 49 -0.08 -2.33 3.42
CA GLY A 49 0.81 -2.42 4.59
C GLY A 49 0.15 -2.12 5.93
N VAL A 50 -0.83 -1.23 5.98
CA VAL A 50 -1.65 -0.90 7.16
C VAL A 50 -2.99 -1.62 7.07
N PHE A 51 -3.71 -1.47 5.96
CA PHE A 51 -5.04 -2.06 5.73
C PHE A 51 -5.12 -3.54 6.14
N LEU A 52 -4.20 -4.38 5.63
CA LEU A 52 -4.22 -5.82 5.85
C LEU A 52 -3.90 -6.25 7.29
N ARG A 53 -3.18 -5.42 8.04
CA ARG A 53 -2.77 -5.73 9.41
C ARG A 53 -3.74 -5.24 10.48
N ARG A 54 -4.81 -4.56 10.08
CA ARG A 54 -5.87 -4.13 11.00
C ARG A 54 -6.64 -5.32 11.53
N THR A 55 -7.06 -5.22 12.80
CA THR A 55 -7.84 -6.26 13.49
C THR A 55 -9.31 -5.92 13.61
N GLN A 56 -9.68 -4.67 13.33
CA GLN A 56 -11.06 -4.19 13.41
C GLN A 56 -11.55 -3.74 12.03
N VAL A 57 -12.73 -4.18 11.65
CA VAL A 57 -13.41 -3.84 10.41
C VAL A 57 -14.66 -3.04 10.73
N PRO A 58 -14.77 -1.79 10.26
CA PRO A 58 -16.00 -1.01 10.37
C PRO A 58 -17.06 -1.55 9.37
N ARG A 59 -18.20 -0.89 9.31
CA ARG A 59 -19.31 -1.25 8.41
C ARG A 59 -18.92 -1.30 6.94
N ALA A 60 -17.97 -0.45 6.51
CA ALA A 60 -17.48 -0.43 5.13
C ALA A 60 -15.98 -0.16 5.09
N GLU A 61 -15.30 -0.79 4.14
CA GLU A 61 -13.89 -0.57 3.83
C GLU A 61 -13.71 -0.33 2.35
N VAL A 62 -12.91 0.68 2.02
CA VAL A 62 -12.58 1.02 0.64
C VAL A 62 -11.08 1.24 0.52
N ILE A 63 -10.46 0.57 -0.43
CA ILE A 63 -9.05 0.76 -0.75
C ILE A 63 -8.91 1.28 -2.17
N ASN A 64 -7.89 2.09 -2.40
CA ASN A 64 -7.60 2.70 -3.69
C ASN A 64 -6.10 2.74 -3.94
N ASP A 65 -5.73 2.62 -5.17
CA ASP A 65 -4.42 3.02 -5.66
C ASP A 65 -4.55 3.50 -7.10
N LEU A 66 -3.91 4.63 -7.43
CA LEU A 66 -3.87 5.12 -8.80
C LEU A 66 -3.02 4.21 -9.71
N ASN A 67 -2.11 3.43 -9.11
CA ASN A 67 -1.35 2.42 -9.83
C ASN A 67 -2.28 1.26 -10.23
N ARG A 68 -2.63 1.21 -11.51
CA ARG A 68 -3.50 0.18 -12.09
C ARG A 68 -3.02 -1.25 -11.81
N GLU A 69 -1.71 -1.48 -11.69
CA GLU A 69 -1.15 -2.81 -11.38
C GLU A 69 -1.58 -3.26 -9.97
N VAL A 70 -1.56 -2.35 -8.99
CA VAL A 70 -2.00 -2.60 -7.61
C VAL A 70 -3.50 -2.88 -7.56
N ALA A 71 -4.30 -1.99 -8.13
CA ALA A 71 -5.76 -2.13 -8.14
C ALA A 71 -6.20 -3.42 -8.87
N THR A 72 -5.59 -3.74 -10.01
CA THR A 72 -5.86 -4.96 -10.76
C THR A 72 -5.49 -6.20 -9.95
N PHE A 73 -4.33 -6.20 -9.27
CA PHE A 73 -3.90 -7.32 -8.43
C PHE A 73 -4.92 -7.63 -7.32
N PHE A 74 -5.35 -6.63 -6.56
CA PHE A 74 -6.35 -6.83 -5.51
C PHE A 74 -7.71 -7.27 -6.07
N ARG A 75 -8.16 -6.68 -7.18
CA ARG A 75 -9.41 -7.06 -7.85
C ARG A 75 -9.38 -8.49 -8.36
N ILE A 76 -8.26 -8.94 -8.93
CA ILE A 76 -8.09 -10.32 -9.41
C ILE A 76 -8.08 -11.30 -8.23
N LEU A 77 -7.38 -10.98 -7.14
CA LEU A 77 -7.44 -11.82 -5.94
C LEU A 77 -8.83 -11.93 -5.35
N GLN A 78 -9.58 -10.82 -5.33
CA GLN A 78 -10.95 -10.82 -4.82
C GLN A 78 -11.90 -11.65 -5.69
N ARG A 79 -11.83 -11.50 -7.01
CA ARG A 79 -12.85 -12.01 -7.94
C ARG A 79 -12.46 -13.28 -8.68
N HIS A 80 -11.18 -13.46 -8.95
CA HIS A 80 -10.65 -14.51 -9.82
C HIS A 80 -9.54 -15.32 -9.15
N TYR A 81 -9.67 -15.58 -7.84
CA TYR A 81 -8.64 -16.25 -7.03
C TYR A 81 -8.23 -17.61 -7.62
N VAL A 82 -9.20 -18.48 -7.96
CA VAL A 82 -8.92 -19.83 -8.46
C VAL A 82 -8.12 -19.80 -9.78
N PRO A 83 -8.56 -19.13 -10.86
CA PRO A 83 -7.78 -19.07 -12.09
C PRO A 83 -6.43 -18.34 -11.90
N PHE A 84 -6.34 -17.39 -10.97
CA PHE A 84 -5.07 -16.76 -10.62
C PHE A 84 -4.09 -17.77 -10.00
N MET A 85 -4.54 -18.58 -9.05
CA MET A 85 -3.71 -19.62 -8.43
C MET A 85 -3.28 -20.70 -9.42
N GLU A 86 -4.15 -21.12 -10.34
CA GLU A 86 -3.80 -22.06 -11.41
C GLU A 86 -2.71 -21.49 -12.34
N MET A 87 -2.80 -20.22 -12.70
CA MET A 87 -1.78 -19.54 -13.50
C MET A 87 -0.41 -19.50 -12.78
N MET A 88 -0.41 -19.27 -11.47
CA MET A 88 0.82 -19.15 -10.68
C MET A 88 1.42 -20.50 -10.25
N ARG A 89 0.70 -21.59 -10.42
CA ARG A 89 0.99 -22.92 -9.85
C ARG A 89 2.39 -23.44 -10.21
N PHE A 90 2.83 -23.19 -11.44
CA PHE A 90 4.10 -23.71 -11.96
C PHE A 90 5.15 -22.60 -12.21
N GLN A 91 4.92 -21.41 -11.65
CA GLN A 91 5.83 -20.28 -11.84
C GLN A 91 7.15 -20.52 -11.09
N LEU A 92 8.26 -20.43 -11.82
CA LEU A 92 9.61 -20.60 -11.30
C LEU A 92 10.30 -19.26 -11.04
N THR A 93 11.18 -19.22 -10.02
CA THR A 93 12.07 -18.08 -9.79
C THR A 93 13.26 -18.16 -10.74
N THR A 94 13.23 -17.44 -11.84
CA THR A 94 14.33 -17.38 -12.80
C THR A 94 14.61 -15.93 -13.24
N ARG A 95 15.89 -15.65 -13.53
CA ARG A 95 16.30 -14.35 -14.08
C ARG A 95 15.69 -14.11 -15.46
N ALA A 96 15.72 -15.14 -16.31
CA ALA A 96 15.18 -15.05 -17.66
C ALA A 96 13.69 -14.65 -17.66
N GLU A 97 12.90 -15.23 -16.78
CA GLU A 97 11.49 -14.90 -16.65
C GLU A 97 11.29 -13.47 -16.09
N PHE A 98 12.08 -13.08 -15.10
CA PHE A 98 12.06 -11.70 -14.59
C PHE A 98 12.36 -10.68 -15.69
N GLU A 99 13.41 -10.90 -16.49
CA GLU A 99 13.80 -10.02 -17.58
C GLU A 99 12.75 -9.99 -18.71
N ARG A 100 12.15 -11.13 -19.03
CA ARG A 100 11.04 -11.24 -19.98
C ARG A 100 9.85 -10.40 -19.51
N LEU A 101 9.39 -10.63 -18.28
CA LEU A 101 8.22 -9.93 -17.70
C LEU A 101 8.48 -8.44 -17.49
N THR A 102 9.71 -8.03 -17.18
CA THR A 102 10.05 -6.61 -17.07
C THR A 102 9.91 -5.88 -18.42
N LYS A 103 10.23 -6.56 -19.54
CA LYS A 103 10.12 -6.01 -20.89
C LYS A 103 8.72 -6.12 -21.49
N THR A 104 7.85 -6.96 -20.92
CA THR A 104 6.48 -7.15 -21.39
C THR A 104 5.65 -5.89 -21.12
N ASP A 105 5.04 -5.34 -22.16
CA ASP A 105 4.09 -4.24 -22.00
C ASP A 105 2.82 -4.75 -21.29
N PRO A 106 2.50 -4.23 -20.08
CA PRO A 106 1.34 -4.68 -19.34
C PRO A 106 0.00 -4.39 -20.04
N ASP A 107 -0.05 -3.45 -20.98
CA ASP A 107 -1.29 -3.14 -21.71
C ASP A 107 -1.64 -4.18 -22.79
N THR A 108 -0.71 -5.07 -23.11
CA THR A 108 -0.95 -6.23 -24.00
C THR A 108 -1.47 -7.47 -23.28
N LEU A 109 -1.55 -7.42 -21.94
CA LEU A 109 -1.92 -8.53 -21.08
C LEU A 109 -3.40 -8.45 -20.67
N THR A 110 -4.02 -9.62 -20.48
CA THR A 110 -5.29 -9.70 -19.73
C THR A 110 -5.07 -9.27 -18.27
N ASP A 111 -6.13 -8.87 -17.59
CA ASP A 111 -6.04 -8.48 -16.17
C ASP A 111 -5.47 -9.60 -15.29
N LEU A 112 -5.75 -10.86 -15.62
CA LEU A 112 -5.23 -12.02 -14.91
C LEU A 112 -3.70 -12.15 -15.07
N GLU A 113 -3.21 -12.06 -16.32
CA GLU A 113 -1.77 -12.08 -16.63
C GLU A 113 -1.05 -10.85 -16.07
N ARG A 114 -1.69 -9.68 -16.12
CA ARG A 114 -1.18 -8.44 -15.52
C ARG A 114 -0.97 -8.60 -14.01
N ALA A 115 -1.95 -9.14 -13.30
CA ALA A 115 -1.86 -9.39 -11.86
C ALA A 115 -0.75 -10.41 -11.52
N ALA A 116 -0.63 -11.48 -12.32
CA ALA A 116 0.41 -12.50 -12.17
C ALA A 116 1.82 -11.91 -12.41
N ARG A 117 1.99 -11.14 -13.49
CA ARG A 117 3.21 -10.39 -13.79
C ARG A 117 3.58 -9.46 -12.63
N PHE A 118 2.63 -8.65 -12.17
CA PHE A 118 2.85 -7.71 -11.07
C PHE A 118 3.35 -8.41 -9.81
N LEU A 119 2.64 -9.45 -9.35
CA LEU A 119 3.04 -10.18 -8.15
C LEU A 119 4.43 -10.80 -8.31
N TYR A 120 4.72 -11.40 -9.47
CA TYR A 120 6.02 -12.02 -9.73
C TYR A 120 7.16 -11.01 -9.68
N LEU A 121 7.02 -9.90 -10.39
CA LEU A 121 8.03 -8.84 -10.41
C LEU A 121 8.21 -8.23 -9.02
N GLN A 122 7.13 -7.93 -8.31
CA GLN A 122 7.18 -7.32 -6.98
C GLN A 122 7.84 -8.25 -5.94
N ARG A 123 7.62 -9.56 -6.04
CA ARG A 123 8.24 -10.57 -5.17
C ARG A 123 9.71 -10.78 -5.47
N THR A 124 10.09 -10.81 -6.74
CA THR A 124 11.44 -11.14 -7.19
C THR A 124 12.36 -9.92 -7.32
N ALA A 125 11.82 -8.72 -7.33
CA ALA A 125 12.59 -7.47 -7.36
C ALA A 125 13.36 -7.22 -6.06
N PHE A 126 14.47 -6.52 -6.19
CA PHE A 126 15.22 -6.01 -5.04
C PHE A 126 14.53 -4.78 -4.44
N GLY A 127 14.31 -4.78 -3.12
CA GLY A 127 13.85 -3.62 -2.37
C GLY A 127 12.36 -3.27 -2.51
N GLY A 128 11.56 -4.06 -3.25
CA GLY A 128 10.11 -3.82 -3.37
C GLY A 128 9.74 -2.55 -4.14
N LYS A 129 10.60 -2.08 -5.04
CA LYS A 129 10.32 -0.90 -5.89
C LYS A 129 9.20 -1.20 -6.88
N PRO A 130 8.25 -0.27 -7.08
CA PRO A 130 7.19 -0.43 -8.08
C PRO A 130 7.67 -0.20 -9.51
N SER A 131 8.79 0.51 -9.71
CA SER A 131 9.39 0.81 -11.00
C SER A 131 10.92 0.71 -10.97
N GLY A 132 11.57 0.57 -12.12
CA GLY A 132 13.04 0.44 -12.21
C GLY A 132 13.58 -0.77 -11.45
N GLN A 133 12.88 -1.88 -11.55
CA GLN A 133 13.14 -3.10 -10.77
C GLN A 133 14.37 -3.84 -11.25
N ASN A 134 15.15 -4.37 -10.30
CA ASN A 134 16.27 -5.28 -10.55
C ASN A 134 16.01 -6.63 -9.89
N PHE A 135 16.43 -7.72 -10.54
CA PHE A 135 16.27 -9.06 -10.00
C PHE A 135 17.01 -9.24 -8.68
N GLY A 136 16.27 -9.52 -7.63
CA GLY A 136 16.77 -9.63 -6.26
C GLY A 136 17.20 -11.05 -5.91
N VAL A 137 18.40 -11.45 -6.31
CA VAL A 137 19.04 -12.72 -5.96
C VAL A 137 19.98 -12.56 -4.78
N SER A 138 20.03 -13.57 -3.91
CA SER A 138 21.08 -13.73 -2.90
C SER A 138 21.55 -15.19 -2.92
N PRO A 139 22.85 -15.47 -2.96
CA PRO A 139 23.36 -16.84 -2.90
C PRO A 139 23.04 -17.54 -1.56
N ASP A 140 22.83 -16.75 -0.50
CA ASP A 140 22.59 -17.23 0.87
C ASP A 140 21.10 -17.40 1.22
N ARG A 141 20.20 -17.18 0.27
CA ARG A 141 18.76 -17.23 0.51
C ARG A 141 18.02 -17.96 -0.61
N PRO A 142 16.94 -18.70 -0.29
CA PRO A 142 16.12 -19.35 -1.30
C PRO A 142 15.49 -18.35 -2.26
N GLY A 143 15.02 -18.84 -3.40
CA GLY A 143 14.25 -18.06 -4.38
C GLY A 143 13.08 -17.34 -3.72
N ARG A 144 12.84 -16.10 -4.14
CA ARG A 144 11.81 -15.23 -3.50
C ARG A 144 10.39 -15.54 -3.93
N PHE A 145 10.23 -16.29 -5.01
CA PHE A 145 8.92 -16.71 -5.49
C PHE A 145 8.74 -18.21 -5.20
N ASP A 146 8.04 -18.53 -4.13
CA ASP A 146 7.74 -19.89 -3.67
C ASP A 146 6.23 -20.01 -3.52
N ILE A 147 5.58 -20.63 -4.50
CA ILE A 147 4.13 -20.74 -4.54
C ILE A 147 3.54 -21.54 -3.36
N THR A 148 4.33 -22.46 -2.79
CA THR A 148 3.89 -23.26 -1.64
C THR A 148 3.72 -22.41 -0.37
N LYS A 149 4.51 -21.33 -0.27
CA LYS A 149 4.38 -20.33 0.82
C LYS A 149 3.44 -19.21 0.46
N LEU A 150 3.37 -18.85 -0.83
CA LEU A 150 2.46 -17.80 -1.30
C LEU A 150 1.01 -18.24 -1.32
N GLY A 151 0.72 -19.50 -1.64
CA GLY A 151 -0.64 -20.01 -1.75
C GLY A 151 -1.50 -19.70 -0.51
N PRO A 152 -1.13 -20.15 0.69
CA PRO A 152 -1.88 -19.84 1.90
C PRO A 152 -2.02 -18.33 2.16
N MET A 153 -0.96 -17.54 1.91
CA MET A 153 -0.99 -16.09 2.07
C MET A 153 -1.97 -15.41 1.10
N LEU A 154 -2.06 -15.89 -0.14
CA LEU A 154 -2.99 -15.37 -1.14
C LEU A 154 -4.44 -15.76 -0.85
N GLU A 155 -4.67 -16.92 -0.23
CA GLU A 155 -5.97 -17.36 0.27
C GLU A 155 -6.46 -16.47 1.41
N ASP A 156 -5.61 -16.19 2.38
CA ASP A 156 -5.91 -15.25 3.47
C ASP A 156 -6.25 -13.85 2.91
N LEU A 157 -5.50 -13.39 1.92
CA LEU A 157 -5.76 -12.12 1.23
C LEU A 157 -7.10 -12.13 0.50
N HIS A 158 -7.42 -13.20 -0.24
CA HIS A 158 -8.71 -13.36 -0.90
C HIS A 158 -9.86 -13.25 0.11
N THR A 159 -9.76 -13.97 1.22
CA THR A 159 -10.75 -13.94 2.30
C THR A 159 -10.88 -12.53 2.89
N ARG A 160 -9.76 -11.86 3.18
CA ARG A 160 -9.73 -10.50 3.75
C ARG A 160 -10.35 -9.44 2.83
N LEU A 161 -10.24 -9.63 1.52
CA LEU A 161 -10.75 -8.71 0.50
C LEU A 161 -12.24 -8.89 0.18
N SER A 162 -12.89 -9.97 0.62
CA SER A 162 -14.20 -10.39 0.12
C SER A 162 -15.31 -9.34 0.18
N ALA A 163 -15.30 -8.45 1.20
CA ALA A 163 -16.29 -7.39 1.39
C ALA A 163 -15.71 -5.97 1.15
N VAL A 164 -14.51 -5.86 0.59
CA VAL A 164 -13.81 -4.59 0.40
C VAL A 164 -14.14 -3.98 -0.95
N THR A 165 -14.44 -2.69 -1.00
CA THR A 165 -14.52 -1.96 -2.26
C THR A 165 -13.12 -1.59 -2.74
N ILE A 166 -12.81 -1.88 -3.99
CA ILE A 166 -11.50 -1.62 -4.61
C ILE A 166 -11.68 -0.62 -5.73
N GLU A 167 -10.99 0.52 -5.62
CA GLU A 167 -11.02 1.60 -6.59
C GLU A 167 -9.66 1.79 -7.28
N CYS A 168 -9.67 2.49 -8.41
CA CYS A 168 -8.47 2.94 -9.13
C CYS A 168 -8.70 4.37 -9.62
N LEU A 169 -8.69 5.31 -8.69
CA LEU A 169 -9.06 6.71 -8.88
C LEU A 169 -7.92 7.64 -8.47
N PRO A 170 -7.83 8.84 -9.04
CA PRO A 170 -7.04 9.92 -8.45
C PRO A 170 -7.44 10.13 -6.98
N TYR A 171 -6.46 10.36 -6.10
CA TYR A 171 -6.70 10.47 -4.65
C TYR A 171 -7.74 11.54 -4.30
N ALA A 172 -7.75 12.68 -5.03
CA ALA A 172 -8.68 13.75 -4.78
C ALA A 172 -10.13 13.35 -5.10
N GLU A 173 -10.34 12.63 -6.20
CA GLU A 173 -11.65 12.10 -6.57
C GLU A 173 -12.11 11.04 -5.56
N PHE A 174 -11.19 10.15 -5.17
CA PHE A 174 -11.47 9.11 -4.17
C PHE A 174 -11.88 9.73 -2.82
N ILE A 175 -11.11 10.68 -2.30
CA ILE A 175 -11.40 11.35 -1.03
C ILE A 175 -12.76 12.05 -1.11
N THR A 176 -13.01 12.87 -2.15
CA THR A 176 -14.28 13.57 -2.33
C THR A 176 -15.47 12.61 -2.42
N ARG A 177 -15.31 11.44 -3.05
CA ARG A 177 -16.37 10.45 -3.21
C ARG A 177 -16.78 9.79 -1.89
N TYR A 178 -15.82 9.57 -1.01
CA TYR A 178 -16.02 8.81 0.23
C TYR A 178 -16.07 9.69 1.48
N ASP A 179 -15.86 11.00 1.35
CA ASP A 179 -15.93 11.95 2.47
C ASP A 179 -17.37 12.09 2.97
N ARG A 180 -17.52 11.89 4.28
CA ARG A 180 -18.77 12.02 5.03
C ARG A 180 -18.53 11.93 6.53
N PRO A 181 -19.46 12.37 7.38
CA PRO A 181 -19.40 12.12 8.80
C PRO A 181 -19.24 10.63 9.10
N GLY A 182 -18.25 10.28 9.94
CA GLY A 182 -17.92 8.89 10.27
C GLY A 182 -16.98 8.19 9.29
N ALA A 183 -16.47 8.86 8.25
CA ALA A 183 -15.35 8.36 7.45
C ALA A 183 -14.02 8.60 8.17
N LEU A 184 -13.12 7.63 8.11
CA LEU A 184 -11.72 7.75 8.51
C LEU A 184 -10.83 7.39 7.34
N PHE A 185 -10.03 8.35 6.89
CA PHE A 185 -9.04 8.17 5.85
C PHE A 185 -7.67 7.88 6.47
N TYR A 186 -7.01 6.80 6.04
CA TYR A 186 -5.58 6.64 6.27
C TYR A 186 -4.83 6.93 4.97
N LEU A 187 -3.86 7.85 5.03
CA LEU A 187 -3.10 8.32 3.88
C LEU A 187 -1.62 7.98 4.04
N ASP A 188 -1.06 7.38 3.00
CA ASP A 188 0.36 7.09 2.88
C ASP A 188 0.86 7.53 1.49
N PRO A 189 0.81 8.87 1.20
CA PRO A 189 1.23 9.37 -0.10
C PRO A 189 2.75 9.19 -0.31
N PRO A 190 3.25 9.34 -1.55
CA PRO A 190 4.67 9.37 -1.81
C PRO A 190 5.41 10.34 -0.88
N TYR A 191 6.60 9.97 -0.43
CA TYR A 191 7.36 10.79 0.50
C TYR A 191 7.88 12.07 -0.16
N TRP A 192 7.95 13.11 0.64
CA TRP A 192 8.54 14.39 0.23
C TRP A 192 9.98 14.19 -0.22
N GLY A 193 10.28 14.55 -1.48
CA GLY A 193 11.56 14.34 -2.14
C GLY A 193 11.73 13.00 -2.83
N SER A 194 10.70 12.13 -2.82
CA SER A 194 10.69 10.82 -3.47
C SER A 194 9.44 10.61 -4.33
N GLU A 195 8.82 11.69 -4.79
CA GLU A 195 7.57 11.67 -5.54
C GLU A 195 7.67 10.80 -6.82
N SER A 196 8.83 10.83 -7.48
CA SER A 196 9.07 10.07 -8.72
C SER A 196 9.29 8.56 -8.53
N ASP A 197 9.49 8.08 -7.29
CA ASP A 197 9.77 6.65 -7.02
C ASP A 197 8.57 5.74 -7.37
N TYR A 198 7.36 6.30 -7.43
CA TYR A 198 6.12 5.58 -7.72
C TYR A 198 5.67 5.71 -9.18
N GLY A 199 6.30 6.60 -9.97
CA GLY A 199 5.98 6.91 -11.37
C GLY A 199 5.91 8.42 -11.58
N LYS A 200 6.36 8.89 -12.76
CA LYS A 200 6.61 10.33 -12.99
C LYS A 200 5.37 11.24 -12.95
N GLU A 201 4.16 10.69 -13.02
CA GLU A 201 2.91 11.48 -13.12
C GLU A 201 1.87 11.14 -12.06
N LEU A 202 2.19 10.23 -11.12
CA LEU A 202 1.22 9.79 -10.12
C LEU A 202 1.06 10.76 -8.95
N PHE A 203 2.14 11.50 -8.61
CA PHE A 203 2.15 12.45 -7.51
C PHE A 203 3.29 13.47 -7.70
N SER A 204 3.02 14.73 -7.51
CA SER A 204 3.96 15.84 -7.68
C SER A 204 4.11 16.67 -6.41
N ARG A 205 5.07 17.58 -6.38
CA ARG A 205 5.25 18.51 -5.27
C ARG A 205 3.99 19.35 -4.99
N ALA A 206 3.30 19.79 -6.02
CA ALA A 206 2.06 20.57 -5.89
C ALA A 206 0.89 19.77 -5.29
N ASP A 207 0.97 18.44 -5.35
CA ASP A 207 -0.09 17.60 -4.79
C ASP A 207 -0.10 17.61 -3.25
N PHE A 208 1.01 17.94 -2.58
CA PHE A 208 0.99 18.10 -1.12
C PHE A 208 0.13 19.29 -0.69
N GLU A 209 0.18 20.42 -1.41
CA GLU A 209 -0.67 21.57 -1.14
C GLU A 209 -2.14 21.27 -1.44
N ARG A 210 -2.39 20.63 -2.58
CA ARG A 210 -3.76 20.20 -2.95
C ARG A 210 -4.33 19.23 -1.93
N LEU A 211 -3.52 18.28 -1.46
CA LEU A 211 -3.93 17.31 -0.44
C LEU A 211 -4.23 18.03 0.88
N ARG A 212 -3.36 18.96 1.33
CA ARG A 212 -3.63 19.79 2.51
C ARG A 212 -4.97 20.51 2.42
N ASP A 213 -5.24 21.16 1.29
CA ASP A 213 -6.48 21.94 1.11
C ASP A 213 -7.72 21.04 1.10
N LEU A 214 -7.61 19.86 0.51
CA LEU A 214 -8.65 18.84 0.54
C LEU A 214 -8.91 18.34 1.97
N LEU A 215 -7.85 18.04 2.73
CA LEU A 215 -7.95 17.56 4.10
C LEU A 215 -8.53 18.59 5.07
N LYS A 216 -8.34 19.89 4.82
CA LYS A 216 -8.97 20.97 5.59
C LYS A 216 -10.49 21.03 5.43
N GLY A 217 -11.01 20.56 4.32
CA GLY A 217 -12.43 20.56 4.00
C GLY A 217 -13.19 19.28 4.34
N LEU A 218 -12.52 18.27 4.94
CA LEU A 218 -13.15 16.98 5.23
C LEU A 218 -14.29 17.08 6.26
N GLU A 219 -15.38 16.38 5.99
CA GLU A 219 -16.43 16.08 6.97
C GLU A 219 -16.03 14.90 7.87
N GLY A 220 -15.23 13.98 7.35
CA GLY A 220 -14.63 12.86 8.04
C GLY A 220 -13.37 13.23 8.83
N ARG A 221 -12.59 12.22 9.18
CA ARG A 221 -11.29 12.37 9.85
C ARG A 221 -10.19 11.72 9.03
N PHE A 222 -8.95 12.10 9.30
CA PHE A 222 -7.81 11.46 8.66
C PHE A 222 -6.64 11.22 9.60
N ILE A 223 -5.82 10.23 9.24
CA ILE A 223 -4.50 9.96 9.78
C ILE A 223 -3.58 9.79 8.57
N MET A 224 -2.47 10.52 8.53
CA MET A 224 -1.50 10.48 7.44
C MET A 224 -0.11 10.22 7.98
N SER A 225 0.68 9.42 7.26
CA SER A 225 2.10 9.21 7.56
C SER A 225 2.98 9.77 6.45
N LEU A 226 4.01 10.54 6.83
CA LEU A 226 5.00 11.12 5.92
C LEU A 226 6.39 11.13 6.56
N ASN A 227 7.43 11.32 5.75
CA ASN A 227 8.77 11.58 6.25
C ASN A 227 8.85 12.97 6.92
N ASP A 228 9.59 13.05 8.02
CA ASP A 228 9.76 14.29 8.77
C ASP A 228 10.74 15.22 8.05
N THR A 229 10.22 16.24 7.39
CA THR A 229 10.98 17.29 6.70
C THR A 229 10.39 18.66 7.00
N ALA A 230 11.20 19.71 6.84
CA ALA A 230 10.73 21.09 7.00
C ALA A 230 9.54 21.39 6.07
N GLY A 231 9.60 20.94 4.81
CA GLY A 231 8.53 21.17 3.84
C GLY A 231 7.21 20.49 4.22
N VAL A 232 7.25 19.25 4.77
CA VAL A 232 6.05 18.58 5.28
C VAL A 232 5.47 19.34 6.47
N ARG A 233 6.31 19.72 7.44
CA ARG A 233 5.86 20.46 8.63
C ARG A 233 5.27 21.83 8.28
N GLU A 234 5.85 22.53 7.33
CA GLU A 234 5.35 23.82 6.83
C GLU A 234 4.02 23.65 6.09
N THR A 235 3.94 22.65 5.19
CA THR A 235 2.74 22.41 4.40
C THR A 235 1.54 22.04 5.27
N PHE A 236 1.74 21.21 6.30
CA PHE A 236 0.67 20.65 7.13
C PHE A 236 0.60 21.27 8.54
N GLN A 237 1.18 22.47 8.75
CA GLN A 237 1.28 23.13 10.07
C GLN A 237 -0.06 23.38 10.78
N ASP A 238 -1.16 23.40 10.04
CA ASP A 238 -2.50 23.62 10.59
C ASP A 238 -3.15 22.37 11.22
N PHE A 239 -2.48 21.21 11.11
CA PHE A 239 -2.93 19.94 11.66
C PHE A 239 -2.08 19.49 12.84
N GLU A 240 -2.56 18.50 13.58
CA GLU A 240 -1.75 17.87 14.63
C GLU A 240 -0.61 17.06 13.99
N ILE A 241 0.64 17.37 14.34
CA ILE A 241 1.85 16.70 13.84
C ILE A 241 2.61 16.05 14.98
N GLU A 242 2.68 14.72 14.97
CA GLU A 242 3.45 13.94 15.92
C GLU A 242 4.70 13.37 15.26
N ALA A 243 5.88 13.68 15.82
CA ALA A 243 7.13 13.09 15.36
C ALA A 243 7.29 11.65 15.86
N VAL A 244 7.69 10.75 14.97
CA VAL A 244 7.92 9.34 15.26
C VAL A 244 9.27 8.91 14.71
N GLU A 245 10.10 8.34 15.57
CA GLU A 245 11.36 7.72 15.11
C GLU A 245 11.11 6.29 14.62
N THR A 246 11.55 5.98 13.42
CA THR A 246 11.49 4.64 12.84
C THR A 246 12.83 4.23 12.24
N SER A 247 13.09 2.94 12.16
CA SER A 247 14.31 2.40 11.54
C SER A 247 13.95 1.67 10.24
N TYR A 248 14.50 2.12 9.12
CA TYR A 248 14.37 1.42 7.84
C TYR A 248 15.63 0.60 7.52
N SER A 249 15.41 -0.64 7.05
CA SER A 249 16.49 -1.58 6.71
C SER A 249 16.91 -1.55 5.23
N VAL A 250 16.25 -0.74 4.38
CA VAL A 250 16.47 -0.72 2.93
C VAL A 250 16.93 0.67 2.47
N GLY A 251 18.06 0.74 1.77
CA GLY A 251 18.44 1.93 0.98
C GLY A 251 19.67 2.72 1.42
N LYS A 252 20.44 2.31 2.44
CA LYS A 252 21.71 2.97 2.78
C LYS A 252 22.90 2.00 2.80
N LYS A 253 24.11 2.54 2.47
CA LYS A 253 25.40 1.80 2.49
C LYS A 253 25.57 1.03 3.80
N PRO A 254 26.30 -0.13 3.80
CA PRO A 254 26.62 -0.84 5.03
C PRO A 254 27.29 0.12 6.04
N GLY A 255 26.68 0.30 7.21
CA GLY A 255 27.17 1.18 8.28
C GLY A 255 26.27 2.37 8.63
N SER A 256 25.33 2.79 7.79
CA SER A 256 24.39 3.87 8.11
C SER A 256 22.99 3.34 8.49
N ARG A 257 22.85 2.81 9.69
CA ARG A 257 21.54 2.67 10.35
C ARG A 257 21.10 4.08 10.77
N GLY A 258 20.64 4.90 9.83
CA GLY A 258 20.05 6.20 10.13
C GLY A 258 18.63 6.01 10.66
N ARG A 259 18.33 6.55 11.85
CA ARG A 259 16.95 6.82 12.23
C ARG A 259 16.39 7.79 11.18
N VAL A 260 15.30 7.44 10.56
CA VAL A 260 14.56 8.34 9.68
C VAL A 260 13.38 8.83 10.48
N GLY A 261 13.28 10.16 10.65
CA GLY A 261 12.12 10.76 11.26
C GLY A 261 10.91 10.57 10.34
N GLU A 262 9.82 10.11 10.92
CA GLU A 262 8.50 10.17 10.31
C GLU A 262 7.58 11.07 11.13
N VAL A 263 6.53 11.55 10.52
CA VAL A 263 5.46 12.26 11.21
C VAL A 263 4.14 11.54 10.97
N ILE A 264 3.31 11.51 12.01
CA ILE A 264 1.89 11.17 11.89
C ILE A 264 1.13 12.48 11.99
N ILE A 265 0.33 12.77 10.98
CA ILE A 265 -0.47 13.98 10.86
C ILE A 265 -1.93 13.59 10.97
N SER A 266 -2.73 14.30 11.76
CA SER A 266 -4.14 13.98 11.98
C SER A 266 -5.03 15.23 12.08
N GLY A 267 -6.33 15.04 11.73
CA GLY A 267 -7.36 16.07 11.80
C GLY A 267 -8.78 15.50 11.71
#